data_eafa747d83d9a1352019f5684a857833
#
_entry.id   eafa747d83d9a1352019f5684a857833
#
_cell.length_a   1.000
_cell.length_b   1.000
_cell.length_c   1.000
_cell.angle_alpha   90.00
_cell.angle_beta   90.00
_cell.angle_gamma   90.00
#
_symmetry.space_group_name_H-M   'P 1'
#
loop_
_entity.id
_entity.type
_entity.pdbx_description
1 polymer ?
#
loop_
_entity_poly.entity_id
_entity_poly.type
_entity_poly.pdbx_seq_one_letter_code
_entity_poly.pdbx_strand_id
1 'polypeptide(L)'
;MSKRFSTPQLIVFSRLFTLTQATFAAAIALNLWTSPSWAGDPFRATEPHAIGDKTEAAFKAIFQQGNYPAAERYLKEALTSEPNEPLAYAMRASLAYIKKDMAGLDTYSKKTLETGQKLIATDELRGNIYTAVGHFFEGAVIITREGTGSVPKALGRLRQVYEYLDKAEAISANDPELNLLRGYMDLMLAVNLPFADPDEAIKRLETNGGPRYLVDRGIALAYRDLKQYSQALEYANRALKGTSENPEVYYLKAQILREQGQKEKSQALFKEAIANFDKALTKKSQLPSSLVKQIQNERGGAVKGLAQVSR
;
A
#
# COMPACT_ATOMS: atom_id res chain seq x y z
N MET A 1 -5.80 28.17 -30.88
CA MET A 1 -6.01 26.71 -31.05
C MET A 1 -5.82 26.06 -29.68
N SER A 2 -6.93 25.77 -28.99
CA SER A 2 -6.93 25.15 -27.69
C SER A 2 -6.73 23.65 -27.86
N LYS A 3 -5.56 23.12 -27.49
CA LYS A 3 -5.36 21.67 -27.37
C LYS A 3 -6.07 21.21 -26.10
N ARG A 4 -7.21 20.56 -26.27
CA ARG A 4 -7.85 19.77 -25.22
C ARG A 4 -6.88 18.66 -24.81
N PHE A 5 -6.37 18.70 -23.58
CA PHE A 5 -5.68 17.58 -22.98
C PHE A 5 -6.68 16.42 -22.87
N SER A 6 -6.33 15.29 -23.48
CA SER A 6 -7.18 14.13 -23.52
C SER A 6 -7.31 13.42 -22.17
N THR A 7 -8.47 12.90 -21.92
CA THR A 7 -8.94 12.10 -20.75
C THR A 7 -7.97 11.08 -20.09
N PRO A 8 -6.89 10.58 -20.74
CA PRO A 8 -5.96 9.61 -20.13
C PRO A 8 -5.17 10.13 -18.94
N GLN A 9 -4.77 11.42 -18.91
CA GLN A 9 -3.93 11.95 -17.83
C GLN A 9 -4.67 12.11 -16.48
N LEU A 10 -5.97 12.31 -16.52
CA LEU A 10 -6.85 12.38 -15.33
C LEU A 10 -7.01 11.03 -14.64
N ILE A 11 -7.07 9.97 -15.44
CA ILE A 11 -7.20 8.58 -14.96
C ILE A 11 -5.90 8.14 -14.27
N VAL A 12 -4.76 8.60 -14.75
CA VAL A 12 -3.44 8.28 -14.16
C VAL A 12 -3.32 8.77 -12.73
N PHE A 13 -3.66 10.04 -12.45
CA PHE A 13 -3.54 10.57 -11.10
C PHE A 13 -4.59 10.03 -10.12
N SER A 14 -5.81 9.75 -10.57
CA SER A 14 -6.81 9.11 -9.71
C SER A 14 -6.45 7.64 -9.41
N ARG A 15 -5.78 6.94 -10.34
CA ARG A 15 -5.30 5.57 -10.14
C ARG A 15 -4.01 5.51 -9.31
N LEU A 16 -3.15 6.51 -9.41
CA LEU A 16 -1.95 6.65 -8.57
C LEU A 16 -2.29 6.57 -7.07
N PHE A 17 -3.42 7.18 -6.66
CA PHE A 17 -3.87 7.14 -5.27
C PHE A 17 -4.71 5.92 -4.90
N THR A 18 -5.34 5.22 -5.86
CA THR A 18 -6.08 3.99 -5.57
C THR A 18 -5.18 2.78 -5.35
N LEU A 19 -4.00 2.73 -5.97
CA LEU A 19 -2.99 1.67 -5.73
C LEU A 19 -2.37 1.74 -4.34
N THR A 20 -2.17 2.94 -3.80
CA THR A 20 -1.65 3.14 -2.44
C THR A 20 -2.65 2.74 -1.35
N GLN A 21 -3.96 2.70 -1.63
CA GLN A 21 -4.97 2.28 -0.64
C GLN A 21 -4.88 0.79 -0.26
N ALA A 22 -4.37 -0.06 -1.15
CA ALA A 22 -4.30 -1.49 -0.95
C ALA A 22 -3.01 -1.97 -0.27
N THR A 23 -1.99 -1.10 -0.15
CA THR A 23 -0.64 -1.55 0.18
C THR A 23 -0.17 -1.25 1.59
N PHE A 24 -0.91 -0.45 2.34
CA PHE A 24 -0.51 -0.03 3.68
C PHE A 24 -1.43 -0.55 4.80
N ALA A 25 -1.90 -1.80 4.74
CA ALA A 25 -2.73 -2.35 5.81
C ALA A 25 -2.61 -3.86 6.00
N ALA A 26 -2.08 -4.39 7.11
CA ALA A 26 -2.38 -5.68 7.75
C ALA A 26 -1.36 -6.37 8.67
N ALA A 27 -1.59 -6.81 9.83
CA ALA A 27 -1.51 -7.99 10.65
C ALA A 27 -0.61 -8.29 11.84
N ILE A 28 -0.97 -8.87 12.91
CA ILE A 28 -0.56 -10.09 13.68
C ILE A 28 -1.49 -10.40 14.84
N ALA A 29 -1.63 -11.67 15.23
CA ALA A 29 -1.97 -12.11 16.57
C ALA A 29 -1.29 -13.43 16.96
N LEU A 30 -0.77 -13.43 18.19
CA LEU A 30 -0.54 -14.48 19.18
C LEU A 30 0.75 -15.30 19.13
N ASN A 31 1.66 -14.95 20.06
CA ASN A 31 2.09 -15.87 21.12
C ASN A 31 2.66 -15.07 22.30
N LEU A 32 2.08 -15.30 23.49
CA LEU A 32 2.51 -14.76 24.76
C LEU A 32 3.71 -15.57 25.30
N TRP A 33 4.91 -15.03 25.12
CA TRP A 33 6.03 -15.30 26.03
C TRP A 33 6.77 -13.99 26.22
N THR A 34 6.80 -13.52 27.44
CA THR A 34 7.45 -12.29 27.88
C THR A 34 8.96 -12.45 27.85
N SER A 35 9.55 -12.11 26.71
CA SER A 35 10.92 -11.64 26.65
C SER A 35 10.89 -10.11 26.57
N PRO A 36 11.87 -9.35 27.10
CA PRO A 36 11.94 -7.94 26.82
C PRO A 36 12.04 -7.78 25.30
N SER A 37 10.92 -7.43 24.68
CA SER A 37 10.84 -7.22 23.24
C SER A 37 11.60 -5.92 22.93
N TRP A 38 12.79 -6.04 22.43
CA TRP A 38 13.39 -4.98 21.65
C TRP A 38 12.40 -4.70 20.52
N ALA A 39 11.95 -3.44 20.39
CA ALA A 39 11.07 -3.03 19.30
C ALA A 39 11.65 -3.57 18.00
N GLY A 40 10.89 -4.40 17.29
CA GLY A 40 11.36 -5.05 16.07
C GLY A 40 11.10 -4.16 14.88
N ASP A 41 12.07 -4.04 13.99
CA ASP A 41 11.90 -3.42 12.69
C ASP A 41 11.05 -4.36 11.79
N PRO A 42 9.86 -3.97 11.34
CA PRO A 42 9.01 -4.86 10.56
C PRO A 42 9.52 -5.11 9.13
N PHE A 43 10.55 -4.38 8.71
CA PHE A 43 11.11 -4.47 7.36
C PHE A 43 12.29 -5.44 7.29
N ARG A 44 13.01 -5.64 8.39
CA ARG A 44 14.23 -6.45 8.44
C ARG A 44 14.34 -7.27 9.73
N ALA A 45 14.98 -8.44 9.63
CA ALA A 45 15.20 -9.32 10.78
C ALA A 45 16.60 -9.12 11.41
N THR A 46 17.54 -8.54 10.65
CA THR A 46 18.91 -8.26 11.10
C THR A 46 19.17 -6.77 11.09
N GLU A 47 19.95 -6.27 12.05
CA GLU A 47 20.27 -4.85 12.20
C GLU A 47 19.02 -3.95 12.19
N PRO A 48 18.06 -4.19 13.10
CA PRO A 48 16.80 -3.47 13.12
C PRO A 48 17.01 -1.99 13.46
N HIS A 49 16.29 -1.11 12.77
CA HIS A 49 16.15 0.27 13.21
C HIS A 49 15.31 0.36 14.48
N ALA A 50 15.53 1.42 15.26
CA ALA A 50 14.74 1.69 16.46
C ALA A 50 13.34 2.21 16.07
N ILE A 51 12.39 1.28 15.86
CA ILE A 51 10.98 1.59 15.65
C ILE A 51 10.23 1.29 16.95
N GLY A 52 9.36 2.20 17.38
CA GLY A 52 8.62 2.05 18.65
C GLY A 52 7.63 0.88 18.62
N ASP A 53 7.43 0.24 19.79
CA ASP A 53 6.57 -0.93 19.95
C ASP A 53 5.14 -0.71 19.44
N LYS A 54 4.60 0.48 19.65
CA LYS A 54 3.23 0.82 19.22
C LYS A 54 3.14 1.04 17.72
N THR A 55 4.16 1.64 17.14
CA THR A 55 4.29 1.80 15.68
C THR A 55 4.42 0.44 15.02
N GLU A 56 5.30 -0.44 15.53
CA GLU A 56 5.42 -1.80 15.04
C GLU A 56 4.09 -2.57 15.15
N ALA A 57 3.42 -2.51 16.31
CA ALA A 57 2.13 -3.17 16.50
C ALA A 57 1.05 -2.64 15.53
N ALA A 58 1.04 -1.33 15.26
CA ALA A 58 0.16 -0.73 14.27
C ALA A 58 0.48 -1.21 12.86
N PHE A 59 1.76 -1.22 12.48
CA PHE A 59 2.22 -1.75 11.20
C PHE A 59 1.75 -3.19 11.03
N LYS A 60 2.00 -4.00 12.01
CA LYS A 60 1.57 -5.38 12.05
C LYS A 60 0.03 -5.48 12.01
N ALA A 61 -0.74 -4.70 12.72
CA ALA A 61 -2.20 -4.68 12.65
C ALA A 61 -2.72 -4.21 11.28
N ILE A 62 -2.11 -3.29 10.60
CA ILE A 62 -2.46 -2.90 9.24
C ILE A 62 -1.97 -3.95 8.23
N PHE A 63 -0.71 -4.26 8.15
CA PHE A 63 -0.08 -4.90 7.01
C PHE A 63 -0.09 -6.44 6.97
N GLN A 64 -0.24 -7.13 8.04
CA GLN A 64 -0.38 -8.58 8.10
C GLN A 64 -1.83 -9.06 8.45
N GLN A 65 -2.76 -8.33 9.25
CA GLN A 65 -4.11 -8.78 9.64
C GLN A 65 -5.25 -8.09 8.89
N GLY A 66 -5.02 -6.93 8.23
CA GLY A 66 -6.12 -6.10 7.75
C GLY A 66 -7.02 -5.65 8.90
N ASN A 67 -6.44 -5.40 10.08
CA ASN A 67 -7.20 -5.04 11.28
C ASN A 67 -7.10 -3.53 11.55
N TYR A 68 -7.90 -2.77 10.84
CA TYR A 68 -7.92 -1.31 10.91
C TYR A 68 -8.28 -0.75 12.30
N PRO A 69 -9.29 -1.29 13.02
CA PRO A 69 -9.58 -0.82 14.38
C PRO A 69 -8.42 -1.03 15.36
N ALA A 70 -7.73 -2.18 15.29
CA ALA A 70 -6.54 -2.41 16.11
C ALA A 70 -5.40 -1.44 15.76
N ALA A 71 -5.17 -1.22 14.47
CA ALA A 71 -4.17 -0.26 14.01
C ALA A 71 -4.44 1.15 14.52
N GLU A 72 -5.68 1.63 14.43
CA GLU A 72 -6.05 2.95 14.94
C GLU A 72 -5.77 3.12 16.42
N ARG A 73 -6.06 2.08 17.22
CA ARG A 73 -5.76 2.09 18.65
C ARG A 73 -4.25 2.20 18.89
N TYR A 74 -3.45 1.33 18.25
CA TYR A 74 -1.99 1.37 18.39
C TYR A 74 -1.39 2.68 17.88
N LEU A 75 -1.88 3.23 16.77
CA LEU A 75 -1.41 4.52 16.26
C LEU A 75 -1.76 5.67 17.22
N LYS A 76 -2.93 5.63 17.87
CA LYS A 76 -3.26 6.63 18.90
C LYS A 76 -2.27 6.59 20.05
N GLU A 77 -1.87 5.40 20.48
CA GLU A 77 -0.85 5.20 21.52
C GLU A 77 0.53 5.65 21.02
N ALA A 78 0.94 5.23 19.82
CA ALA A 78 2.23 5.60 19.21
C ALA A 78 2.43 7.11 19.11
N LEU A 79 1.42 7.88 18.67
CA LEU A 79 1.55 9.34 18.58
C LEU A 79 1.80 10.02 19.93
N THR A 80 1.51 9.33 21.04
CA THR A 80 1.77 9.86 22.40
C THR A 80 3.12 9.36 22.94
N SER A 81 3.42 8.08 22.78
CA SER A 81 4.64 7.46 23.34
C SER A 81 5.86 7.56 22.43
N GLU A 82 5.65 7.71 21.12
CA GLU A 82 6.66 7.68 20.06
C GLU A 82 6.53 8.91 19.12
N PRO A 83 6.51 10.15 19.67
CA PRO A 83 6.12 11.36 18.94
C PRO A 83 7.09 11.77 17.82
N ASN A 84 8.26 11.15 17.76
CA ASN A 84 9.28 11.39 16.73
C ASN A 84 9.35 10.28 15.67
N GLU A 85 8.46 9.26 15.73
CA GLU A 85 8.47 8.15 14.78
C GLU A 85 7.66 8.49 13.51
N PRO A 86 8.31 8.73 12.37
CA PRO A 86 7.63 9.17 11.15
C PRO A 86 6.72 8.10 10.54
N LEU A 87 7.02 6.80 10.71
CA LEU A 87 6.18 5.71 10.23
C LEU A 87 4.77 5.75 10.84
N ALA A 88 4.67 6.12 12.14
CA ALA A 88 3.37 6.26 12.79
C ALA A 88 2.50 7.34 12.13
N TYR A 89 3.11 8.50 11.81
CA TYR A 89 2.41 9.58 11.11
C TYR A 89 2.08 9.20 9.66
N ALA A 90 2.98 8.51 8.95
CA ALA A 90 2.74 8.01 7.61
C ALA A 90 1.53 7.05 7.56
N MET A 91 1.44 6.13 8.50
CA MET A 91 0.28 5.24 8.63
C MET A 91 -1.00 6.03 8.97
N ARG A 92 -0.93 7.04 9.83
CA ARG A 92 -2.09 7.92 10.11
C ARG A 92 -2.54 8.70 8.88
N ALA A 93 -1.60 9.23 8.07
CA ALA A 93 -1.91 9.88 6.81
C ALA A 93 -2.64 8.92 5.84
N SER A 94 -2.14 7.68 5.71
CA SER A 94 -2.77 6.65 4.90
C SER A 94 -4.20 6.34 5.36
N LEU A 95 -4.42 6.18 6.67
CA LEU A 95 -5.76 5.93 7.22
C LEU A 95 -6.70 7.12 7.04
N ALA A 96 -6.21 8.35 7.19
CA ALA A 96 -7.00 9.56 6.93
C ALA A 96 -7.44 9.63 5.46
N TYR A 97 -6.53 9.30 4.53
CA TYR A 97 -6.85 9.22 3.11
C TYR A 97 -7.96 8.20 2.82
N ILE A 98 -7.85 6.97 3.36
CA ILE A 98 -8.86 5.91 3.20
C ILE A 98 -10.24 6.36 3.73
N LYS A 99 -10.25 7.10 4.84
CA LYS A 99 -11.48 7.65 5.45
C LYS A 99 -12.01 8.90 4.75
N LYS A 100 -11.28 9.43 3.78
CA LYS A 100 -11.55 10.74 3.14
C LYS A 100 -11.51 11.90 4.14
N ASP A 101 -10.76 11.76 5.21
CA ASP A 101 -10.45 12.83 6.18
C ASP A 101 -9.31 13.68 5.64
N MET A 102 -9.68 14.72 4.87
CA MET A 102 -8.70 15.58 4.21
C MET A 102 -7.93 16.47 5.19
N ALA A 103 -8.52 16.81 6.32
CA ALA A 103 -7.84 17.60 7.37
C ALA A 103 -6.80 16.73 8.08
N GLY A 104 -7.16 15.48 8.41
CA GLY A 104 -6.24 14.50 8.96
C GLY A 104 -5.10 14.18 8.00
N LEU A 105 -5.40 13.97 6.71
CA LEU A 105 -4.36 13.72 5.70
C LEU A 105 -3.36 14.87 5.64
N ASP A 106 -3.80 16.12 5.57
CA ASP A 106 -2.93 17.30 5.55
C ASP A 106 -2.08 17.42 6.83
N THR A 107 -2.70 17.19 7.99
CA THR A 107 -2.00 17.24 9.27
C THR A 107 -0.91 16.18 9.37
N TYR A 108 -1.25 14.93 9.06
CA TYR A 108 -0.32 13.81 9.22
C TYR A 108 0.75 13.75 8.12
N SER A 109 0.46 14.25 6.90
CA SER A 109 1.48 14.39 5.87
C SER A 109 2.57 15.38 6.29
N LYS A 110 2.19 16.53 6.83
CA LYS A 110 3.15 17.52 7.38
C LYS A 110 3.96 16.96 8.55
N LYS A 111 3.31 16.20 9.44
CA LYS A 111 4.00 15.54 10.55
C LYS A 111 4.96 14.45 10.08
N THR A 112 4.60 13.66 9.07
CA THR A 112 5.52 12.70 8.45
C THR A 112 6.76 13.40 7.89
N LEU A 113 6.56 14.51 7.15
CA LEU A 113 7.65 15.30 6.60
C LEU A 113 8.54 15.90 7.71
N GLU A 114 7.94 16.55 8.69
CA GLU A 114 8.66 17.17 9.81
C GLU A 114 9.50 16.15 10.60
N THR A 115 8.89 15.03 10.97
CA THR A 115 9.58 13.98 11.75
C THR A 115 10.62 13.24 10.91
N GLY A 116 10.37 13.00 9.62
CA GLY A 116 11.36 12.47 8.69
C GLY A 116 12.58 13.37 8.59
N GLN A 117 12.39 14.67 8.38
CA GLN A 117 13.49 15.65 8.33
C GLN A 117 14.30 15.71 9.63
N LYS A 118 13.63 15.64 10.78
CA LYS A 118 14.33 15.61 12.08
C LYS A 118 15.13 14.32 12.25
N LEU A 119 14.60 13.20 11.77
CA LEU A 119 15.26 11.90 11.89
C LEU A 119 16.58 11.83 11.10
N ILE A 120 16.76 12.63 10.04
CA ILE A 120 18.02 12.68 9.24
C ILE A 120 19.25 12.88 10.14
N ALA A 121 19.12 13.63 11.23
CA ALA A 121 20.26 13.90 12.13
C ALA A 121 20.73 12.68 12.95
N THR A 122 19.89 11.64 13.12
CA THR A 122 20.17 10.46 13.96
C THR A 122 20.07 9.14 13.22
N ASP A 123 19.24 9.09 12.17
CA ASP A 123 19.10 7.99 11.23
C ASP A 123 18.88 8.59 9.84
N GLU A 124 19.99 8.85 9.15
CA GLU A 124 19.98 9.55 7.88
C GLU A 124 19.22 8.76 6.81
N LEU A 125 19.34 7.43 6.81
CA LEU A 125 18.65 6.55 5.87
C LEU A 125 17.13 6.69 6.01
N ARG A 126 16.57 6.38 7.19
CA ARG A 126 15.14 6.45 7.43
C ARG A 126 14.62 7.89 7.37
N GLY A 127 15.42 8.86 7.81
CA GLY A 127 15.08 10.27 7.70
C GLY A 127 14.81 10.69 6.25
N ASN A 128 15.67 10.27 5.30
CA ASN A 128 15.46 10.53 3.87
C ASN A 128 14.25 9.76 3.34
N ILE A 129 14.07 8.48 3.70
CA ILE A 129 12.89 7.68 3.30
C ILE A 129 11.59 8.39 3.71
N TYR A 130 11.46 8.79 4.98
CA TYR A 130 10.21 9.40 5.47
C TYR A 130 10.02 10.86 5.05
N THR A 131 11.10 11.57 4.73
CA THR A 131 10.99 12.87 4.05
C THR A 131 10.39 12.69 2.65
N ALA A 132 10.81 11.67 1.90
CA ALA A 132 10.20 11.31 0.62
C ALA A 132 8.72 10.95 0.79
N VAL A 133 8.37 10.12 1.78
CA VAL A 133 6.98 9.73 2.07
C VAL A 133 6.13 10.95 2.43
N GLY A 134 6.66 11.90 3.21
CA GLY A 134 6.00 13.16 3.52
C GLY A 134 5.68 13.98 2.27
N HIS A 135 6.64 14.16 1.37
CA HIS A 135 6.41 14.84 0.09
C HIS A 135 5.40 14.12 -0.81
N PHE A 136 5.40 12.79 -0.79
CA PHE A 136 4.40 12.00 -1.51
C PHE A 136 2.98 12.30 -1.00
N PHE A 137 2.76 12.31 0.32
CA PHE A 137 1.46 12.65 0.88
C PHE A 137 1.07 14.11 0.64
N GLU A 138 2.02 15.06 0.68
CA GLU A 138 1.73 16.45 0.29
C GLU A 138 1.27 16.55 -1.17
N GLY A 139 1.88 15.78 -2.07
CA GLY A 139 1.41 15.65 -3.46
C GLY A 139 -0.03 15.15 -3.54
N ALA A 140 -0.38 14.16 -2.70
CA ALA A 140 -1.74 13.66 -2.57
C ALA A 140 -2.74 14.72 -2.10
N VAL A 141 -2.37 15.48 -1.08
CA VAL A 141 -3.17 16.60 -0.57
C VAL A 141 -3.44 17.63 -1.66
N ILE A 142 -2.39 18.04 -2.39
CA ILE A 142 -2.51 19.02 -3.48
C ILE A 142 -3.51 18.56 -4.53
N ILE A 143 -3.36 17.34 -5.05
CA ILE A 143 -4.27 16.80 -6.09
C ILE A 143 -5.71 16.70 -5.59
N THR A 144 -5.89 16.24 -4.34
CA THR A 144 -7.23 16.02 -3.80
C THR A 144 -7.96 17.34 -3.52
N ARG A 145 -7.24 18.40 -3.10
CA ARG A 145 -7.84 19.72 -2.82
C ARG A 145 -8.03 20.60 -4.05
N GLU A 146 -7.02 20.63 -4.91
CA GLU A 146 -6.97 21.61 -6.02
C GLU A 146 -7.41 20.97 -7.36
N GLY A 147 -7.59 19.64 -7.40
CA GLY A 147 -8.00 18.93 -8.62
C GLY A 147 -6.93 18.91 -9.69
N THR A 148 -7.35 18.70 -10.94
CA THR A 148 -6.47 18.43 -12.08
C THR A 148 -5.58 19.60 -12.50
N GLY A 149 -5.93 20.83 -12.18
CA GLY A 149 -5.11 22.02 -12.42
C GLY A 149 -3.81 22.05 -11.61
N SER A 150 -3.75 21.26 -10.54
CA SER A 150 -2.59 21.21 -9.64
C SER A 150 -1.54 20.17 -10.02
N VAL A 151 -1.73 19.44 -11.11
CA VAL A 151 -0.78 18.42 -11.59
C VAL A 151 0.68 18.92 -11.64
N PRO A 152 1.01 20.12 -12.15
CA PRO A 152 2.39 20.61 -12.11
C PRO A 152 2.98 20.73 -10.71
N LYS A 153 2.18 21.16 -9.71
CA LYS A 153 2.61 21.25 -8.31
C LYS A 153 2.87 19.85 -7.72
N ALA A 154 1.99 18.89 -8.00
CA ALA A 154 2.15 17.52 -7.55
C ALA A 154 3.38 16.84 -8.18
N LEU A 155 3.68 17.11 -9.46
CA LEU A 155 4.93 16.67 -10.11
C LEU A 155 6.17 17.29 -9.45
N GLY A 156 6.08 18.53 -8.97
CA GLY A 156 7.15 19.13 -8.16
C GLY A 156 7.40 18.35 -6.87
N ARG A 157 6.33 17.89 -6.19
CA ARG A 157 6.46 17.02 -5.01
C ARG A 157 7.03 15.65 -5.36
N LEU A 158 6.60 15.06 -6.48
CA LEU A 158 7.14 13.78 -6.94
C LEU A 158 8.64 13.86 -7.22
N ARG A 159 9.15 14.98 -7.78
CA ARG A 159 10.59 15.21 -7.92
C ARG A 159 11.30 15.17 -6.57
N GLN A 160 10.76 15.86 -5.56
CA GLN A 160 11.32 15.83 -4.21
C GLN A 160 11.31 14.41 -3.60
N VAL A 161 10.26 13.65 -3.84
CA VAL A 161 10.21 12.24 -3.43
C VAL A 161 11.43 11.48 -3.96
N TYR A 162 11.67 11.51 -5.27
CA TYR A 162 12.81 10.79 -5.86
C TYR A 162 14.16 11.35 -5.41
N GLU A 163 14.29 12.67 -5.24
CA GLU A 163 15.51 13.29 -4.69
C GLU A 163 15.88 12.69 -3.31
N TYR A 164 14.91 12.54 -2.42
CA TYR A 164 15.15 11.98 -1.08
C TYR A 164 15.33 10.46 -1.11
N LEU A 165 14.64 9.73 -2.00
CA LEU A 165 14.88 8.31 -2.21
C LEU A 165 16.28 8.04 -2.78
N ASP A 166 16.79 8.90 -3.67
CA ASP A 166 18.15 8.80 -4.20
C ASP A 166 19.19 9.05 -3.11
N LYS A 167 18.96 10.00 -2.20
CA LYS A 167 19.82 10.19 -1.01
C LYS A 167 19.82 8.95 -0.12
N ALA A 168 18.66 8.35 0.13
CA ALA A 168 18.55 7.12 0.91
C ALA A 168 19.28 5.95 0.23
N GLU A 169 19.14 5.81 -1.10
CA GLU A 169 19.83 4.76 -1.88
C GLU A 169 21.34 4.92 -1.87
N ALA A 170 21.85 6.15 -1.87
CA ALA A 170 23.28 6.42 -1.74
C ALA A 170 23.86 5.97 -0.39
N ILE A 171 23.04 5.90 0.67
CA ILE A 171 23.43 5.42 2.00
C ILE A 171 23.38 3.89 2.04
N SER A 172 22.27 3.29 1.59
CA SER A 172 22.06 1.84 1.63
C SER A 172 21.16 1.38 0.48
N ALA A 173 21.77 1.05 -0.66
CA ALA A 173 21.06 0.62 -1.86
C ALA A 173 20.25 -0.67 -1.68
N ASN A 174 20.63 -1.53 -0.71
CA ASN A 174 19.98 -2.82 -0.46
C ASN A 174 19.01 -2.79 0.73
N ASP A 175 18.72 -1.62 1.27
CA ASP A 175 17.79 -1.48 2.40
C ASP A 175 16.39 -1.98 2.08
N PRO A 176 15.79 -2.89 2.91
CA PRO A 176 14.50 -3.48 2.61
C PRO A 176 13.33 -2.50 2.64
N GLU A 177 13.34 -1.52 3.55
CA GLU A 177 12.31 -0.48 3.65
C GLU A 177 12.36 0.46 2.46
N LEU A 178 13.56 0.94 2.11
CA LEU A 178 13.79 1.76 0.92
C LEU A 178 13.32 1.06 -0.35
N ASN A 179 13.77 -0.19 -0.56
CA ASN A 179 13.45 -0.93 -1.77
C ASN A 179 11.96 -1.31 -1.86
N LEU A 180 11.29 -1.53 -0.72
CA LEU A 180 9.84 -1.70 -0.69
C LEU A 180 9.16 -0.43 -1.16
N LEU A 181 9.44 0.72 -0.56
CA LEU A 181 8.77 1.99 -0.85
C LEU A 181 9.06 2.48 -2.27
N ARG A 182 10.35 2.48 -2.67
CA ARG A 182 10.75 2.89 -4.02
C ARG A 182 10.16 1.96 -5.07
N GLY A 183 10.23 0.65 -4.86
CA GLY A 183 9.66 -0.33 -5.79
C GLY A 183 8.15 -0.20 -5.96
N TYR A 184 7.41 0.10 -4.90
CA TYR A 184 5.99 0.41 -5.00
C TYR A 184 5.70 1.67 -5.81
N MET A 185 6.52 2.71 -5.65
CA MET A 185 6.37 3.96 -6.40
C MET A 185 6.70 3.76 -7.86
N ASP A 186 7.77 3.04 -8.16
CA ASP A 186 8.19 2.72 -9.52
C ASP A 186 7.12 1.85 -10.22
N LEU A 187 6.58 0.82 -9.54
CA LEU A 187 5.46 0.03 -10.07
C LEU A 187 4.22 0.88 -10.33
N MET A 188 3.89 1.78 -9.41
CA MET A 188 2.76 2.68 -9.58
C MET A 188 2.92 3.56 -10.84
N LEU A 189 4.12 4.05 -11.11
CA LEU A 189 4.38 4.79 -12.35
C LEU A 189 4.33 3.85 -13.56
N ALA A 190 4.95 2.67 -13.49
CA ALA A 190 5.04 1.72 -14.59
C ALA A 190 3.68 1.24 -15.08
N VAL A 191 2.73 0.94 -14.19
CA VAL A 191 1.37 0.52 -14.60
C VAL A 191 0.50 1.65 -15.17
N ASN A 192 0.93 2.91 -14.99
CA ASN A 192 0.17 4.08 -15.42
C ASN A 192 0.82 4.84 -16.59
N LEU A 193 2.09 4.63 -16.86
CA LEU A 193 2.84 5.32 -17.92
C LEU A 193 3.27 4.33 -19.01
N PRO A 194 2.98 4.59 -20.29
CA PRO A 194 3.16 3.61 -21.37
C PRO A 194 4.64 3.33 -21.73
N PHE A 195 5.57 4.06 -21.14
CA PHE A 195 7.00 3.96 -21.41
C PHE A 195 7.84 3.56 -20.20
N ALA A 196 7.19 3.28 -19.05
CA ALA A 196 7.88 2.81 -17.86
C ALA A 196 7.94 1.28 -17.85
N ASP A 197 9.06 0.73 -17.39
CA ASP A 197 9.30 -0.70 -17.32
C ASP A 197 8.94 -1.26 -15.94
N PRO A 198 7.89 -2.10 -15.84
CA PRO A 198 7.53 -2.72 -14.57
C PRO A 198 8.55 -3.79 -14.11
N ASP A 199 9.31 -4.38 -15.03
CA ASP A 199 10.20 -5.51 -14.70
C ASP A 199 11.37 -5.07 -13.82
N GLU A 200 11.89 -3.86 -14.03
CA GLU A 200 12.94 -3.29 -13.17
C GLU A 200 12.43 -3.06 -11.74
N ALA A 201 11.24 -2.50 -11.59
CA ALA A 201 10.62 -2.28 -10.28
C ALA A 201 10.29 -3.60 -9.57
N ILE A 202 9.80 -4.60 -10.30
CA ILE A 202 9.57 -5.96 -9.78
C ILE A 202 10.88 -6.57 -9.30
N LYS A 203 11.94 -6.51 -10.11
CA LYS A 203 13.27 -7.03 -9.75
C LYS A 203 13.82 -6.36 -8.49
N ARG A 204 13.70 -5.03 -8.36
CA ARG A 204 14.08 -4.28 -7.16
C ARG A 204 13.35 -4.82 -5.92
N LEU A 205 12.04 -4.94 -5.99
CA LEU A 205 11.21 -5.49 -4.92
C LEU A 205 11.61 -6.92 -4.56
N GLU A 206 11.79 -7.79 -5.54
CA GLU A 206 12.13 -9.19 -5.31
C GLU A 206 13.50 -9.37 -4.69
N THR A 207 14.47 -8.56 -5.09
CA THR A 207 15.85 -8.72 -4.66
C THR A 207 16.07 -8.17 -3.25
N ASN A 208 15.55 -6.97 -2.97
CA ASN A 208 15.90 -6.23 -1.78
C ASN A 208 14.71 -5.77 -0.93
N GLY A 209 13.46 -5.84 -1.42
CA GLY A 209 12.30 -5.36 -0.69
C GLY A 209 11.91 -6.26 0.50
N GLY A 210 11.44 -5.67 1.58
CA GLY A 210 10.94 -6.37 2.77
C GLY A 210 9.82 -5.61 3.47
N PRO A 211 8.94 -6.30 4.21
CA PRO A 211 8.83 -7.76 4.38
C PRO A 211 8.23 -8.46 3.15
N ARG A 212 8.58 -9.73 2.98
CA ARG A 212 8.25 -10.50 1.77
C ARG A 212 6.77 -10.49 1.38
N TYR A 213 5.86 -10.58 2.34
CA TYR A 213 4.43 -10.57 2.05
C TYR A 213 3.93 -9.25 1.44
N LEU A 214 4.55 -8.11 1.78
CA LEU A 214 4.25 -6.83 1.14
C LEU A 214 4.82 -6.79 -0.27
N VAL A 215 6.06 -7.22 -0.47
CA VAL A 215 6.66 -7.36 -1.79
C VAL A 215 5.75 -8.16 -2.72
N ASP A 216 5.35 -9.37 -2.29
CA ASP A 216 4.50 -10.25 -3.09
C ASP A 216 3.12 -9.61 -3.36
N ARG A 217 2.54 -8.90 -2.38
CA ARG A 217 1.27 -8.19 -2.55
C ARG A 217 1.39 -7.04 -3.57
N GLY A 218 2.47 -6.26 -3.53
CA GLY A 218 2.71 -5.16 -4.46
C GLY A 218 2.86 -5.65 -5.90
N ILE A 219 3.65 -6.71 -6.09
CA ILE A 219 3.85 -7.32 -7.40
C ILE A 219 2.54 -7.93 -7.93
N ALA A 220 1.73 -8.57 -7.06
CA ALA A 220 0.41 -9.09 -7.44
C ALA A 220 -0.53 -7.99 -7.94
N LEU A 221 -0.53 -6.82 -7.28
CA LEU A 221 -1.30 -5.64 -7.71
C LEU A 221 -0.85 -5.14 -9.08
N ALA A 222 0.46 -5.01 -9.29
CA ALA A 222 1.02 -4.56 -10.57
C ALA A 222 0.66 -5.52 -11.70
N TYR A 223 0.86 -6.82 -11.54
CA TYR A 223 0.49 -7.81 -12.56
C TYR A 223 -1.02 -7.86 -12.82
N ARG A 224 -1.88 -7.64 -11.80
CA ARG A 224 -3.32 -7.50 -12.02
C ARG A 224 -3.63 -6.31 -12.94
N ASP A 225 -3.04 -5.15 -12.67
CA ASP A 225 -3.29 -3.93 -13.42
C ASP A 225 -2.71 -3.99 -14.85
N LEU A 226 -1.62 -4.75 -15.03
CA LEU A 226 -1.06 -5.12 -16.32
C LEU A 226 -1.85 -6.25 -17.02
N LYS A 227 -2.91 -6.78 -16.39
CA LYS A 227 -3.75 -7.89 -16.89
C LYS A 227 -2.97 -9.20 -17.12
N GLN A 228 -1.89 -9.39 -16.40
CA GLN A 228 -1.06 -10.59 -16.36
C GLN A 228 -1.53 -11.47 -15.19
N TYR A 229 -2.74 -12.02 -15.32
CA TYR A 229 -3.48 -12.61 -14.19
C TYR A 229 -2.81 -13.87 -13.61
N SER A 230 -2.12 -14.67 -14.42
CA SER A 230 -1.42 -15.87 -13.92
C SER A 230 -0.30 -15.49 -12.93
N GLN A 231 0.54 -14.52 -13.29
CA GLN A 231 1.56 -13.97 -12.41
C GLN A 231 0.94 -13.28 -11.19
N ALA A 232 -0.11 -12.49 -11.39
CA ALA A 232 -0.83 -11.85 -10.30
C ALA A 232 -1.34 -12.86 -9.26
N LEU A 233 -1.89 -14.01 -9.69
CA LEU A 233 -2.35 -15.07 -8.80
C LEU A 233 -1.21 -15.76 -8.07
N GLU A 234 -0.08 -16.01 -8.75
CA GLU A 234 1.10 -16.59 -8.12
C GLU A 234 1.56 -15.72 -6.94
N TYR A 235 1.77 -14.41 -7.18
CA TYR A 235 2.21 -13.49 -6.14
C TYR A 235 1.15 -13.25 -5.05
N ALA A 236 -0.13 -13.22 -5.38
CA ALA A 236 -1.20 -13.15 -4.39
C ALA A 236 -1.21 -14.39 -3.48
N ASN A 237 -0.98 -15.59 -4.04
CA ASN A 237 -0.85 -16.82 -3.26
C ASN A 237 0.42 -16.83 -2.39
N ARG A 238 1.53 -16.26 -2.88
CA ARG A 238 2.76 -16.09 -2.07
C ARG A 238 2.51 -15.13 -0.91
N ALA A 239 1.85 -13.99 -1.14
CA ALA A 239 1.47 -13.06 -0.09
C ALA A 239 0.60 -13.72 0.98
N LEU A 240 -0.35 -14.58 0.60
CA LEU A 240 -1.20 -15.33 1.52
C LEU A 240 -0.44 -16.29 2.44
N LYS A 241 0.74 -16.82 2.02
CA LYS A 241 1.56 -17.67 2.90
C LYS A 241 2.04 -16.92 4.14
N GLY A 242 2.36 -15.63 4.01
CA GLY A 242 2.78 -14.77 5.13
C GLY A 242 1.63 -14.04 5.83
N THR A 243 0.41 -14.08 5.25
CA THR A 243 -0.75 -13.29 5.68
C THR A 243 -2.06 -14.07 5.53
N SER A 244 -2.07 -15.34 5.94
CA SER A 244 -3.20 -16.28 5.72
C SER A 244 -4.55 -15.81 6.29
N GLU A 245 -4.53 -14.84 7.20
CA GLU A 245 -5.72 -14.29 7.85
C GLU A 245 -6.10 -12.88 7.34
N ASN A 246 -5.37 -12.34 6.37
CA ASN A 246 -5.59 -10.98 5.90
C ASN A 246 -6.75 -10.89 4.89
N PRO A 247 -7.86 -10.22 5.23
CA PRO A 247 -9.02 -10.11 4.34
C PRO A 247 -8.71 -9.35 3.04
N GLU A 248 -7.76 -8.42 3.04
CA GLU A 248 -7.44 -7.65 1.84
C GLU A 248 -6.66 -8.46 0.80
N VAL A 249 -5.85 -9.42 1.24
CA VAL A 249 -5.14 -10.29 0.30
C VAL A 249 -6.10 -11.30 -0.35
N TYR A 250 -7.09 -11.79 0.39
CA TYR A 250 -8.21 -12.54 -0.19
C TYR A 250 -9.02 -11.70 -1.17
N TYR A 251 -9.28 -10.43 -0.82
CA TYR A 251 -9.96 -9.50 -1.72
C TYR A 251 -9.16 -9.26 -3.01
N LEU A 252 -7.84 -9.05 -2.93
CA LEU A 252 -6.98 -8.93 -4.10
C LEU A 252 -7.04 -10.19 -4.97
N LYS A 253 -6.90 -11.39 -4.36
CA LYS A 253 -7.03 -12.66 -5.10
C LYS A 253 -8.39 -12.78 -5.78
N ALA A 254 -9.47 -12.39 -5.10
CA ALA A 254 -10.81 -12.40 -5.67
C ALA A 254 -10.97 -11.48 -6.89
N GLN A 255 -10.36 -10.28 -6.85
CA GLN A 255 -10.35 -9.35 -7.97
C GLN A 255 -9.63 -9.95 -9.19
N ILE A 256 -8.43 -10.51 -8.98
CA ILE A 256 -7.64 -11.14 -10.05
C ILE A 256 -8.44 -12.27 -10.71
N LEU A 257 -8.99 -13.18 -9.90
CA LEU A 257 -9.81 -14.31 -10.38
C LEU A 257 -11.05 -13.86 -11.15
N ARG A 258 -11.74 -12.81 -10.68
CA ARG A 258 -12.91 -12.24 -11.36
C ARG A 258 -12.53 -11.69 -12.74
N GLU A 259 -11.46 -10.91 -12.82
CA GLU A 259 -11.02 -10.30 -14.07
C GLU A 259 -10.51 -11.35 -15.07
N GLN A 260 -9.76 -12.34 -14.59
CA GLN A 260 -9.36 -13.49 -15.39
C GLN A 260 -10.58 -14.28 -15.85
N GLY A 261 -11.52 -14.57 -14.96
CA GLY A 261 -12.75 -15.28 -15.27
C GLY A 261 -13.61 -14.57 -16.31
N GLN A 262 -13.63 -13.26 -16.30
CA GLN A 262 -14.29 -12.46 -17.33
C GLN A 262 -13.59 -12.53 -18.68
N LYS A 263 -12.24 -12.46 -18.69
CA LYS A 263 -11.43 -12.59 -19.92
C LYS A 263 -11.57 -13.96 -20.55
N GLU A 264 -11.53 -15.02 -19.74
CA GLU A 264 -11.54 -16.43 -20.18
C GLU A 264 -12.95 -17.03 -20.26
N LYS A 265 -13.98 -16.27 -19.87
CA LYS A 265 -15.39 -16.75 -19.76
C LYS A 265 -15.49 -18.02 -18.90
N SER A 266 -14.73 -18.09 -17.82
CA SER A 266 -14.59 -19.29 -16.99
C SER A 266 -15.49 -19.26 -15.77
N GLN A 267 -16.47 -20.20 -15.73
CA GLN A 267 -17.31 -20.41 -14.54
C GLN A 267 -16.49 -20.80 -13.29
N ALA A 268 -15.44 -21.59 -13.46
CA ALA A 268 -14.60 -22.05 -12.36
C ALA A 268 -13.91 -20.86 -11.67
N LEU A 269 -13.33 -19.94 -12.45
CA LEU A 269 -12.67 -18.75 -11.93
C LEU A 269 -13.66 -17.80 -11.23
N PHE A 270 -14.87 -17.61 -11.76
CA PHE A 270 -15.89 -16.83 -11.07
C PHE A 270 -16.32 -17.44 -9.73
N LYS A 271 -16.47 -18.78 -9.67
CA LYS A 271 -16.77 -19.47 -8.41
C LYS A 271 -15.67 -19.29 -7.38
N GLU A 272 -14.41 -19.42 -7.81
CA GLU A 272 -13.26 -19.21 -6.92
C GLU A 272 -13.16 -17.72 -6.48
N ALA A 273 -13.43 -16.77 -7.38
CA ALA A 273 -13.50 -15.34 -7.04
C ALA A 273 -14.53 -15.08 -5.95
N ILE A 274 -15.76 -15.61 -6.11
CA ILE A 274 -16.83 -15.46 -5.12
C ILE A 274 -16.40 -16.02 -3.76
N ALA A 275 -15.81 -17.21 -3.73
CA ALA A 275 -15.31 -17.83 -2.49
C ALA A 275 -14.25 -16.96 -1.79
N ASN A 276 -13.34 -16.33 -2.54
CA ASN A 276 -12.33 -15.44 -1.98
C ASN A 276 -12.93 -14.09 -1.51
N PHE A 277 -13.92 -13.53 -2.21
CA PHE A 277 -14.71 -12.39 -1.69
C PHE A 277 -15.41 -12.74 -0.38
N ASP A 278 -16.04 -13.92 -0.31
CA ASP A 278 -16.68 -14.39 0.92
C ASP A 278 -15.69 -14.57 2.04
N LYS A 279 -14.51 -15.14 1.78
CA LYS A 279 -13.44 -15.26 2.76
C LYS A 279 -12.99 -13.88 3.28
N ALA A 280 -12.84 -12.88 2.42
CA ALA A 280 -12.55 -11.51 2.85
C ALA A 280 -13.65 -10.93 3.75
N LEU A 281 -14.92 -11.18 3.42
CA LEU A 281 -16.06 -10.67 4.17
C LEU A 281 -16.28 -11.37 5.53
N THR A 282 -15.68 -12.54 5.79
CA THR A 282 -15.74 -13.16 7.14
C THR A 282 -15.15 -12.24 8.21
N LYS A 283 -14.20 -11.38 7.82
CA LYS A 283 -13.52 -10.42 8.71
C LYS A 283 -13.95 -8.96 8.46
N LYS A 284 -15.17 -8.73 7.98
CA LYS A 284 -15.69 -7.39 7.68
C LYS A 284 -15.60 -6.38 8.84
N SER A 285 -15.64 -6.84 10.09
CA SER A 285 -15.48 -5.98 11.27
C SER A 285 -14.06 -5.41 11.43
N GLN A 286 -13.07 -5.99 10.75
CA GLN A 286 -11.70 -5.52 10.74
C GLN A 286 -11.45 -4.46 9.66
N LEU A 287 -12.35 -4.33 8.69
CA LEU A 287 -12.21 -3.49 7.50
C LEU A 287 -12.98 -2.16 7.63
N PRO A 288 -12.52 -1.09 6.95
CA PRO A 288 -13.31 0.12 6.78
C PRO A 288 -14.64 -0.16 6.08
N SER A 289 -15.72 0.51 6.51
CA SER A 289 -17.06 0.29 5.94
C SER A 289 -17.14 0.56 4.43
N SER A 290 -16.36 1.51 3.92
CA SER A 290 -16.24 1.79 2.50
C SER A 290 -15.66 0.59 1.73
N LEU A 291 -14.61 -0.04 2.27
CA LEU A 291 -13.99 -1.22 1.67
C LEU A 291 -14.93 -2.43 1.73
N VAL A 292 -15.65 -2.63 2.84
CA VAL A 292 -16.66 -3.69 2.94
C VAL A 292 -17.73 -3.54 1.85
N LYS A 293 -18.24 -2.32 1.66
CA LYS A 293 -19.23 -2.04 0.57
C LYS A 293 -18.64 -2.32 -0.81
N GLN A 294 -17.38 -1.95 -1.04
CA GLN A 294 -16.70 -2.22 -2.30
C GLN A 294 -16.57 -3.73 -2.56
N ILE A 295 -16.11 -4.50 -1.57
CA ILE A 295 -15.99 -5.97 -1.65
C ILE A 295 -17.36 -6.59 -1.95
N GLN A 296 -18.44 -6.17 -1.29
CA GLN A 296 -19.80 -6.65 -1.52
C GLN A 296 -20.29 -6.35 -2.94
N ASN A 297 -20.05 -5.15 -3.45
CA ASN A 297 -20.41 -4.75 -4.81
C ASN A 297 -19.65 -5.57 -5.85
N GLU A 298 -18.34 -5.76 -5.67
CA GLU A 298 -17.53 -6.53 -6.60
C GLU A 298 -17.85 -8.03 -6.56
N ARG A 299 -18.17 -8.56 -5.37
CA ARG A 299 -18.73 -9.91 -5.23
C ARG A 299 -20.04 -10.07 -6.02
N GLY A 300 -20.95 -9.09 -5.90
CA GLY A 300 -22.19 -9.07 -6.70
C GLY A 300 -21.93 -9.04 -8.20
N GLY A 301 -20.89 -8.31 -8.63
CA GLY A 301 -20.42 -8.32 -10.01
C GLY A 301 -19.92 -9.70 -10.46
N ALA A 302 -19.17 -10.42 -9.61
CA ALA A 302 -18.70 -11.77 -9.90
C ALA A 302 -19.86 -12.78 -10.04
N VAL A 303 -20.89 -12.67 -9.18
CA VAL A 303 -22.12 -13.50 -9.29
C VAL A 303 -22.84 -13.26 -10.62
N LYS A 304 -22.98 -11.99 -11.03
CA LYS A 304 -23.58 -11.65 -12.34
C LYS A 304 -22.73 -12.19 -13.51
N GLY A 305 -21.40 -12.05 -13.43
CA GLY A 305 -20.48 -12.62 -14.43
C GLY A 305 -20.60 -14.13 -14.53
N LEU A 306 -20.66 -14.84 -13.41
CA LEU A 306 -20.91 -16.30 -13.40
C LEU A 306 -22.21 -16.67 -14.12
N ALA A 307 -23.31 -15.94 -13.84
CA ALA A 307 -24.61 -16.21 -14.47
C ALA A 307 -24.59 -15.97 -15.99
N GLN A 308 -23.77 -15.02 -16.47
CA GLN A 308 -23.64 -14.73 -17.90
C GLN A 308 -22.86 -15.82 -18.66
N VAL A 309 -21.81 -16.37 -18.05
CA VAL A 309 -20.99 -17.44 -18.69
C VAL A 309 -21.59 -18.83 -18.50
N SER A 310 -22.68 -18.96 -17.73
CA SER A 310 -23.42 -20.19 -17.52
C SER A 310 -24.57 -20.38 -18.52
N ARG A 311 -24.83 -19.36 -19.33
CA ARG A 311 -25.82 -19.37 -20.43
C ARG A 311 -25.16 -19.71 -21.74
#